data_8ac164b1c01f0f4ecf1e3f81fcfc5983
#
_entry.id   8ac164b1c01f0f4ecf1e3f81fcfc5983
#
_cell.length_a   1.000
_cell.length_b   1.000
_cell.length_c   1.000
_cell.angle_alpha   90.00
_cell.angle_beta   90.00
_cell.angle_gamma   90.00
#
_symmetry.space_group_name_H-M   'P 1'
#
loop_
_entity.id
_entity.type
_entity.pdbx_description
1 polymer ?
#
loop_
_entity_poly.entity_id
_entity_poly.type
_entity_poly.pdbx_seq_one_letter_code
_entity_poly.pdbx_strand_id
1 'polypeptide(L)'
;MNWSVFGKAFLCETVYAIPFFILSILPFKKQLRFPIKILILFIFIGQLLQSSLYTYLISHGKPTRVTDTVFALVSLAIYFLCVKANFWKLLFLGDFILNYFVTVRGICFFLESRLFYDPSITYYSLRDESLLLISILLLLTLPLGLKFMKNATERVFQVDSSAFWQKVWFIPFSCTLIICAYNFDLNIDTVRKFRFILTRLWLFAMTILIYYVLLEALNAVRQQAQLKERAAQQDTLLAMQYTQYQQLSRHIEEVREARHDLRQHLNLIEHYLQSGKTEDLKAYIEQYRMTLPPDTARTWCENYAVNTVISYYGEEARKASVDFSVRIQLPPSLPLREPELCSIFGNLLENALDACRECTDSAPFIRICAQEDASHIVIAVDNTCCHPPIEENGRFRSTKHDGLGTGTASIRSIAERYQGVADFRYEDGIFYASVMLKFDSKISHGNP
;
A
#
# COMPACT_ATOMS: atom_id res chain seq x y z
N MET A 1 26.29 33.66 -39.97
CA MET A 1 25.72 32.30 -39.75
C MET A 1 25.13 31.85 -41.07
N ASN A 2 25.59 30.72 -41.61
CA ASN A 2 25.07 30.21 -42.89
C ASN A 2 23.69 29.57 -42.62
N TRP A 3 22.60 30.29 -42.90
CA TRP A 3 21.24 29.92 -42.61
C TRP A 3 20.80 28.61 -43.26
N SER A 4 21.37 28.26 -44.42
CA SER A 4 21.07 26.99 -45.08
C SER A 4 21.67 25.80 -44.33
N VAL A 5 22.87 25.94 -43.78
CA VAL A 5 23.53 24.92 -42.95
C VAL A 5 22.82 24.77 -41.61
N PHE A 6 22.43 25.89 -40.99
CA PHE A 6 21.68 25.88 -39.76
C PHE A 6 20.31 25.17 -39.91
N GLY A 7 19.57 25.52 -40.98
CA GLY A 7 18.27 24.87 -41.23
C GLY A 7 18.39 23.37 -41.44
N LYS A 8 19.43 22.91 -42.17
CA LYS A 8 19.69 21.47 -42.32
C LYS A 8 20.08 20.80 -40.99
N ALA A 9 20.97 21.42 -40.22
CA ALA A 9 21.35 20.92 -38.90
C ALA A 9 20.13 20.81 -37.97
N PHE A 10 19.32 21.85 -37.91
CA PHE A 10 18.11 21.87 -37.08
C PHE A 10 17.09 20.79 -37.49
N LEU A 11 16.88 20.59 -38.80
CA LEU A 11 16.00 19.53 -39.30
C LEU A 11 16.54 18.14 -38.93
N CYS A 12 17.84 17.93 -39.13
CA CYS A 12 18.49 16.65 -38.78
C CYS A 12 18.33 16.33 -37.32
N GLU A 13 18.63 17.29 -36.44
CA GLU A 13 18.50 17.14 -35.02
C GLU A 13 17.03 16.87 -34.57
N THR A 14 16.06 17.53 -35.23
CA THR A 14 14.64 17.34 -34.96
C THR A 14 14.19 15.92 -35.25
N VAL A 15 14.67 15.34 -36.35
CA VAL A 15 14.37 13.95 -36.72
C VAL A 15 14.82 12.95 -35.66
N TYR A 16 15.90 13.21 -34.93
CA TYR A 16 16.35 12.38 -33.83
C TYR A 16 15.69 12.73 -32.49
N ALA A 17 15.55 14.01 -32.19
CA ALA A 17 15.07 14.49 -30.90
C ALA A 17 13.61 14.10 -30.63
N ILE A 18 12.73 14.18 -31.63
CA ILE A 18 11.31 13.85 -31.47
C ILE A 18 11.13 12.38 -31.07
N PRO A 19 11.67 11.38 -31.79
CA PRO A 19 11.54 9.98 -31.39
C PRO A 19 12.21 9.67 -30.03
N PHE A 20 13.37 10.29 -29.75
CA PHE A 20 14.04 10.17 -28.46
C PHE A 20 13.13 10.66 -27.33
N PHE A 21 12.54 11.84 -27.50
CA PHE A 21 11.62 12.42 -26.54
C PHE A 21 10.37 11.54 -26.34
N ILE A 22 9.81 11.03 -27.44
CA ILE A 22 8.67 10.12 -27.38
C ILE A 22 9.00 8.87 -26.55
N LEU A 23 10.14 8.22 -26.78
CA LEU A 23 10.54 7.03 -26.03
C LEU A 23 10.96 7.31 -24.59
N SER A 24 11.59 8.46 -24.32
CA SER A 24 12.12 8.80 -23.00
C SER A 24 11.10 9.45 -22.05
N ILE A 25 10.01 10.03 -22.57
CA ILE A 25 9.06 10.79 -21.75
C ILE A 25 7.66 10.16 -21.75
N LEU A 26 7.16 9.73 -22.90
CA LEU A 26 5.78 9.27 -23.02
C LEU A 26 5.46 8.04 -22.14
N PRO A 27 6.33 7.02 -22.03
CA PRO A 27 6.10 5.89 -21.12
C PRO A 27 6.05 6.28 -19.64
N PHE A 28 6.67 7.41 -19.28
CA PHE A 28 6.78 7.90 -17.90
C PHE A 28 5.80 9.03 -17.57
N LYS A 29 4.75 9.24 -18.36
CA LYS A 29 3.81 10.37 -18.22
C LYS A 29 3.27 10.53 -16.79
N LYS A 30 3.08 9.43 -16.04
CA LYS A 30 2.60 9.44 -14.65
C LYS A 30 3.68 9.77 -13.62
N GLN A 31 4.96 9.67 -13.98
CA GLN A 31 6.12 9.87 -13.12
C GLN A 31 6.94 11.12 -13.46
N LEU A 32 6.42 12.03 -14.24
CA LEU A 32 7.12 13.26 -14.60
C LEU A 32 7.18 14.24 -13.42
N ARG A 33 8.35 14.87 -13.23
CA ARG A 33 8.55 15.95 -12.24
C ARG A 33 8.01 17.28 -12.72
N PHE A 34 8.02 17.51 -14.03
CA PHE A 34 7.63 18.76 -14.66
C PHE A 34 6.48 18.51 -15.65
N PRO A 35 5.60 19.49 -15.86
CA PRO A 35 4.57 19.38 -16.88
C PRO A 35 5.20 19.28 -18.28
N ILE A 36 4.58 18.48 -19.13
CA ILE A 36 5.12 18.14 -20.46
C ILE A 36 5.42 19.39 -21.33
N LYS A 37 4.68 20.48 -21.13
CA LYS A 37 4.88 21.75 -21.82
C LYS A 37 6.25 22.36 -21.53
N ILE A 38 6.71 22.29 -20.29
CA ILE A 38 8.04 22.79 -19.88
C ILE A 38 9.13 21.90 -20.48
N LEU A 39 8.92 20.60 -20.53
CA LEU A 39 9.89 19.67 -21.13
C LEU A 39 10.06 19.91 -22.62
N ILE A 40 8.98 20.14 -23.36
CA ILE A 40 9.02 20.51 -24.78
C ILE A 40 9.82 21.79 -24.98
N LEU A 41 9.62 22.80 -24.12
CA LEU A 41 10.38 24.05 -24.19
C LEU A 41 11.89 23.83 -23.98
N PHE A 42 12.28 23.05 -22.97
CA PHE A 42 13.70 22.73 -22.72
C PHE A 42 14.35 22.00 -23.89
N ILE A 43 13.63 21.03 -24.49
CA ILE A 43 14.13 20.32 -25.68
C ILE A 43 14.29 21.25 -26.84
N PHE A 44 13.31 22.11 -27.10
CA PHE A 44 13.40 23.09 -28.20
C PHE A 44 14.57 24.07 -28.04
N ILE A 45 14.79 24.59 -26.83
CA ILE A 45 15.94 25.45 -26.52
C ILE A 45 17.27 24.68 -26.72
N GLY A 46 17.34 23.46 -26.19
CA GLY A 46 18.52 22.60 -26.34
C GLY A 46 18.84 22.35 -27.82
N GLN A 47 17.82 22.09 -28.63
CA GLN A 47 17.95 21.85 -30.05
C GLN A 47 18.42 23.06 -30.81
N LEU A 48 17.95 24.28 -30.50
CA LEU A 48 18.45 25.53 -31.04
C LEU A 48 19.95 25.74 -30.73
N LEU A 49 20.34 25.47 -29.46
CA LEU A 49 21.74 25.59 -29.03
C LEU A 49 22.64 24.60 -29.76
N GLN A 50 22.23 23.35 -29.88
CA GLN A 50 22.95 22.30 -30.57
C GLN A 50 23.15 22.66 -32.07
N SER A 51 22.09 23.02 -32.76
CA SER A 51 22.13 23.37 -34.20
C SER A 51 23.01 24.59 -34.44
N SER A 52 23.00 25.56 -33.51
CA SER A 52 23.89 26.73 -33.56
C SER A 52 25.36 26.33 -33.41
N LEU A 53 25.66 25.50 -32.41
CA LEU A 53 27.03 25.00 -32.17
C LEU A 53 27.52 24.14 -33.33
N TYR A 54 26.68 23.27 -33.85
CA TYR A 54 26.99 22.44 -35.03
C TYR A 54 27.34 23.30 -36.26
N THR A 55 26.52 24.31 -36.54
CA THR A 55 26.75 25.25 -37.65
C THR A 55 28.05 26.03 -37.47
N TYR A 56 28.35 26.45 -36.23
CA TYR A 56 29.60 27.11 -35.89
C TYR A 56 30.83 26.24 -36.18
N LEU A 57 30.79 24.96 -35.73
CA LEU A 57 31.89 24.02 -35.91
C LEU A 57 32.13 23.69 -37.40
N ILE A 58 31.07 23.47 -38.18
CA ILE A 58 31.18 23.22 -39.60
C ILE A 58 31.81 24.44 -40.31
N SER A 59 31.35 25.66 -39.98
CA SER A 59 31.87 26.88 -40.62
C SER A 59 33.36 27.13 -40.33
N HIS A 60 33.90 26.53 -39.26
CA HIS A 60 35.30 26.60 -38.85
C HIS A 60 36.12 25.34 -39.18
N GLY A 61 35.55 24.39 -39.92
CA GLY A 61 36.22 23.13 -40.29
C GLY A 61 36.56 22.22 -39.11
N LYS A 62 35.85 22.37 -37.97
CA LYS A 62 36.08 21.57 -36.76
C LYS A 62 35.25 20.30 -36.76
N PRO A 63 35.74 19.21 -36.14
CA PRO A 63 34.98 17.94 -36.08
C PRO A 63 33.70 18.10 -35.26
N THR A 64 32.58 17.63 -35.80
CA THR A 64 31.24 17.72 -35.17
C THR A 64 30.92 16.55 -34.24
N ARG A 65 31.71 15.46 -34.23
CA ARG A 65 31.50 14.26 -33.39
C ARG A 65 31.36 14.56 -31.90
N VAL A 66 32.08 15.58 -31.41
CA VAL A 66 32.02 15.98 -30.00
C VAL A 66 30.66 16.57 -29.63
N THR A 67 30.01 17.30 -30.55
CA THR A 67 28.69 17.89 -30.29
C THR A 67 27.62 16.82 -30.08
N ASP A 68 27.62 15.77 -30.89
CA ASP A 68 26.65 14.70 -30.83
C ASP A 68 26.79 13.92 -29.49
N THR A 69 28.02 13.68 -29.05
CA THR A 69 28.32 13.03 -27.78
C THR A 69 27.88 13.88 -26.57
N VAL A 70 28.22 15.16 -26.58
CA VAL A 70 27.85 16.11 -25.52
C VAL A 70 26.32 16.21 -25.43
N PHE A 71 25.67 16.28 -26.59
CA PHE A 71 24.21 16.40 -26.61
C PHE A 71 23.50 15.14 -26.19
N ALA A 72 24.00 13.97 -26.54
CA ALA A 72 23.48 12.70 -26.03
C ALA A 72 23.59 12.64 -24.49
N LEU A 73 24.71 13.09 -23.91
CA LEU A 73 24.88 13.16 -22.44
C LEU A 73 23.93 14.18 -21.81
N VAL A 74 23.74 15.36 -22.41
CA VAL A 74 22.78 16.37 -21.93
C VAL A 74 21.35 15.84 -22.02
N SER A 75 20.96 15.18 -23.10
CA SER A 75 19.63 14.58 -23.25
C SER A 75 19.40 13.49 -22.23
N LEU A 76 20.41 12.69 -21.93
CA LEU A 76 20.35 11.67 -20.88
C LEU A 76 20.22 12.32 -19.49
N ALA A 77 20.95 13.39 -19.22
CA ALA A 77 20.84 14.15 -17.97
C ALA A 77 19.43 14.74 -17.80
N ILE A 78 18.85 15.31 -18.86
CA ILE A 78 17.46 15.80 -18.87
C ILE A 78 16.49 14.65 -18.56
N TYR A 79 16.66 13.48 -19.14
CA TYR A 79 15.85 12.29 -18.86
C TYR A 79 15.87 11.93 -17.36
N PHE A 80 17.06 11.87 -16.74
CA PHE A 80 17.21 11.59 -15.31
C PHE A 80 16.57 12.65 -14.40
N LEU A 81 16.67 13.92 -14.80
CA LEU A 81 16.09 15.03 -14.05
C LEU A 81 14.56 15.09 -14.17
N CYS A 82 14.02 14.72 -15.32
CA CYS A 82 12.59 14.88 -15.61
C CYS A 82 11.71 13.76 -15.06
N VAL A 83 12.26 12.56 -14.88
CA VAL A 83 11.49 11.39 -14.42
C VAL A 83 11.69 11.16 -12.92
N LYS A 84 10.59 11.04 -12.17
CA LYS A 84 10.59 10.75 -10.73
C LYS A 84 10.70 9.24 -10.51
N ALA A 85 11.94 8.72 -10.56
CA ALA A 85 12.20 7.30 -10.32
C ALA A 85 13.61 7.09 -9.74
N ASN A 86 13.86 5.86 -9.28
CA ASN A 86 15.19 5.46 -8.84
C ASN A 86 16.16 5.51 -10.02
N PHE A 87 17.36 6.08 -9.78
CA PHE A 87 18.42 6.26 -10.78
C PHE A 87 18.76 4.97 -11.55
N TRP A 88 18.85 3.84 -10.87
CA TRP A 88 19.19 2.55 -11.47
C TRP A 88 18.10 1.99 -12.39
N LYS A 89 16.83 2.23 -12.05
CA LYS A 89 15.67 1.90 -12.92
C LYS A 89 15.74 2.71 -14.22
N LEU A 90 16.07 3.99 -14.08
CA LEU A 90 16.20 4.87 -15.24
C LEU A 90 17.39 4.50 -16.11
N LEU A 91 18.52 4.11 -15.53
CA LEU A 91 19.67 3.59 -16.29
C LEU A 91 19.28 2.35 -17.09
N PHE A 92 18.60 1.40 -16.46
CA PHE A 92 18.15 0.18 -17.13
C PHE A 92 17.23 0.47 -18.31
N LEU A 93 16.24 1.36 -18.14
CA LEU A 93 15.30 1.71 -19.22
C LEU A 93 15.93 2.64 -20.25
N GLY A 94 16.81 3.55 -19.83
CA GLY A 94 17.54 4.48 -20.72
C GLY A 94 18.52 3.76 -21.64
N ASP A 95 19.11 2.66 -21.21
CA ASP A 95 19.98 1.82 -22.02
C ASP A 95 19.25 1.26 -23.24
N PHE A 96 18.01 0.82 -23.11
CA PHE A 96 17.21 0.37 -24.24
C PHE A 96 17.03 1.48 -25.28
N ILE A 97 16.76 2.70 -24.83
CA ILE A 97 16.58 3.86 -25.72
C ILE A 97 17.87 4.11 -26.49
N LEU A 98 19.00 4.11 -25.79
CA LEU A 98 20.32 4.31 -26.40
C LEU A 98 20.62 3.22 -27.43
N ASN A 99 20.44 1.96 -27.07
CA ASN A 99 20.66 0.80 -27.94
C ASN A 99 19.77 0.85 -29.19
N TYR A 100 18.51 1.21 -29.03
CA TYR A 100 17.57 1.39 -30.15
C TYR A 100 18.07 2.42 -31.14
N PHE A 101 18.45 3.63 -30.69
CA PHE A 101 18.90 4.69 -31.57
C PHE A 101 20.22 4.34 -32.27
N VAL A 102 21.18 3.78 -31.54
CA VAL A 102 22.47 3.34 -32.11
C VAL A 102 22.26 2.28 -33.19
N THR A 103 21.30 1.36 -32.96
CA THR A 103 20.98 0.30 -33.92
C THR A 103 20.30 0.87 -35.17
N VAL A 104 19.25 1.68 -35.00
CA VAL A 104 18.53 2.30 -36.14
C VAL A 104 19.47 3.15 -36.99
N ARG A 105 20.36 3.96 -36.36
CA ARG A 105 21.38 4.74 -37.06
C ARG A 105 22.33 3.85 -37.83
N GLY A 106 22.78 2.73 -37.25
CA GLY A 106 23.66 1.82 -37.95
C GLY A 106 23.02 1.12 -39.15
N ILE A 107 21.72 0.77 -39.04
CA ILE A 107 20.96 0.24 -40.20
C ILE A 107 20.86 1.29 -41.29
N CYS A 108 20.56 2.54 -40.92
CA CYS A 108 20.53 3.65 -41.87
C CYS A 108 21.85 3.80 -42.60
N PHE A 109 22.98 3.83 -41.88
CA PHE A 109 24.32 3.98 -42.47
C PHE A 109 24.71 2.80 -43.37
N PHE A 110 24.31 1.57 -43.01
CA PHE A 110 24.47 0.40 -43.88
C PHE A 110 23.70 0.56 -45.20
N LEU A 111 22.43 0.95 -45.15
CA LEU A 111 21.60 1.17 -46.33
C LEU A 111 22.13 2.28 -47.19
N GLU A 112 22.53 3.38 -46.58
CA GLU A 112 23.14 4.53 -47.26
C GLU A 112 24.42 4.11 -48.02
N SER A 113 25.32 3.35 -47.39
CA SER A 113 26.54 2.82 -47.99
C SER A 113 26.30 1.91 -49.19
N ARG A 114 25.13 1.27 -49.27
CA ARG A 114 24.75 0.39 -50.37
C ARG A 114 24.03 1.10 -51.50
N LEU A 115 23.16 2.06 -51.16
CA LEU A 115 22.30 2.76 -52.14
C LEU A 115 23.03 3.95 -52.77
N PHE A 116 23.84 4.67 -51.98
CA PHE A 116 24.47 5.92 -52.38
C PHE A 116 25.96 5.86 -52.05
N TYR A 117 26.71 4.99 -52.77
CA TYR A 117 28.13 4.85 -52.47
C TYR A 117 28.90 6.14 -52.79
N ASP A 118 29.43 6.75 -51.73
CA ASP A 118 30.29 7.93 -51.80
C ASP A 118 31.33 7.82 -50.65
N PRO A 119 32.64 7.76 -50.96
CA PRO A 119 33.68 7.65 -49.92
C PRO A 119 33.68 8.78 -48.90
N SER A 120 33.10 9.94 -49.23
CA SER A 120 32.97 11.07 -48.30
C SER A 120 31.89 10.88 -47.24
N ILE A 121 31.02 9.88 -47.37
CA ILE A 121 29.96 9.60 -46.40
C ILE A 121 30.57 9.13 -45.08
N THR A 122 30.24 9.82 -44.01
CA THR A 122 30.61 9.45 -42.66
C THR A 122 29.35 9.07 -41.87
N TYR A 123 29.54 8.38 -40.75
CA TYR A 123 28.44 8.01 -39.84
C TYR A 123 27.58 9.23 -39.40
N TYR A 124 28.12 10.42 -39.49
CA TYR A 124 27.50 11.70 -39.10
C TYR A 124 27.21 12.65 -40.28
N SER A 125 27.09 12.13 -41.50
CA SER A 125 26.81 12.97 -42.66
C SER A 125 25.40 13.59 -42.63
N LEU A 126 25.29 14.86 -43.00
CA LEU A 126 24.04 15.63 -43.11
C LEU A 126 23.49 15.63 -44.55
N ARG A 127 23.37 14.46 -45.14
CA ARG A 127 22.82 14.35 -46.51
C ARG A 127 21.30 14.26 -46.45
N ASP A 128 20.63 14.78 -47.48
CA ASP A 128 19.17 14.76 -47.56
C ASP A 128 18.64 13.31 -47.69
N GLU A 129 19.38 12.43 -48.38
CA GLU A 129 19.08 11.00 -48.52
C GLU A 129 19.18 10.28 -47.17
N SER A 130 20.20 10.57 -46.37
CA SER A 130 20.37 10.04 -45.01
C SER A 130 19.22 10.41 -44.11
N LEU A 131 18.78 11.69 -44.18
CA LEU A 131 17.63 12.19 -43.40
C LEU A 131 16.32 11.47 -43.78
N LEU A 132 16.11 11.24 -45.08
CA LEU A 132 14.94 10.54 -45.56
C LEU A 132 14.93 9.10 -45.08
N LEU A 133 16.05 8.37 -45.23
CA LEU A 133 16.18 6.98 -44.79
C LEU A 133 15.97 6.83 -43.28
N ILE A 134 16.61 7.67 -42.48
CA ILE A 134 16.45 7.59 -41.02
C ILE A 134 15.03 7.92 -40.57
N SER A 135 14.38 8.90 -41.22
CA SER A 135 13.00 9.27 -40.94
C SER A 135 12.04 8.11 -41.21
N ILE A 136 12.21 7.39 -42.33
CA ILE A 136 11.42 6.22 -42.68
C ILE A 136 11.64 5.10 -41.64
N LEU A 137 12.92 4.83 -41.33
CA LEU A 137 13.24 3.75 -40.35
C LEU A 137 12.66 4.05 -38.96
N LEU A 138 12.81 5.31 -38.52
CA LEU A 138 12.22 5.72 -37.22
C LEU A 138 10.70 5.65 -37.25
N LEU A 139 10.04 6.12 -38.28
CA LEU A 139 8.57 6.01 -38.40
C LEU A 139 8.10 4.57 -38.34
N LEU A 140 8.81 3.65 -38.97
CA LEU A 140 8.46 2.23 -39.03
C LEU A 140 8.69 1.52 -37.69
N THR A 141 9.80 1.82 -37.01
CA THR A 141 10.25 1.08 -35.80
C THR A 141 9.79 1.70 -34.49
N LEU A 142 9.52 3.01 -34.46
CA LEU A 142 9.13 3.75 -33.26
C LEU A 142 7.89 3.19 -32.55
N PRO A 143 6.81 2.79 -33.25
CA PRO A 143 5.63 2.21 -32.57
C PRO A 143 5.96 0.92 -31.82
N LEU A 144 6.85 0.09 -32.36
CA LEU A 144 7.31 -1.15 -31.69
C LEU A 144 8.16 -0.82 -30.46
N GLY A 145 9.09 0.11 -30.58
CA GLY A 145 9.91 0.63 -29.48
C GLY A 145 9.05 1.19 -28.35
N LEU A 146 8.03 1.97 -28.70
CA LEU A 146 7.08 2.56 -27.74
C LEU A 146 6.26 1.50 -27.00
N LYS A 147 5.72 0.51 -27.72
CA LYS A 147 4.99 -0.60 -27.11
C LYS A 147 5.88 -1.38 -26.14
N PHE A 148 7.13 -1.65 -26.54
CA PHE A 148 8.09 -2.33 -25.68
C PHE A 148 8.41 -1.49 -24.42
N MET A 149 8.76 -0.20 -24.59
CA MET A 149 9.07 0.69 -23.48
C MET A 149 7.91 0.85 -22.50
N LYS A 150 6.68 0.97 -22.99
CA LYS A 150 5.50 1.05 -22.12
C LYS A 150 5.37 -0.21 -21.27
N ASN A 151 5.45 -1.40 -21.85
CA ASN A 151 5.39 -2.66 -21.13
C ASN A 151 6.56 -2.82 -20.14
N ALA A 152 7.78 -2.47 -20.55
CA ALA A 152 8.96 -2.53 -19.70
C ALA A 152 8.83 -1.57 -18.50
N THR A 153 8.38 -0.33 -18.74
CA THR A 153 8.16 0.66 -17.68
C THR A 153 7.15 0.19 -16.66
N GLU A 154 5.99 -0.32 -17.08
CA GLU A 154 4.96 -0.83 -16.19
C GLU A 154 5.49 -1.95 -15.27
N ARG A 155 6.29 -2.89 -15.80
CA ARG A 155 6.89 -4.00 -15.03
C ARG A 155 8.01 -3.53 -14.09
N VAL A 156 8.90 -2.66 -14.57
CA VAL A 156 10.03 -2.13 -13.78
C VAL A 156 9.57 -1.31 -12.58
N PHE A 157 8.51 -0.51 -12.73
CA PHE A 157 8.00 0.32 -11.64
C PHE A 157 7.26 -0.46 -10.55
N GLN A 158 6.88 -1.70 -10.83
CA GLN A 158 6.26 -2.58 -9.85
C GLN A 158 7.23 -3.19 -8.84
N VAL A 159 8.55 -3.03 -9.04
CA VAL A 159 9.59 -3.60 -8.16
C VAL A 159 10.39 -2.47 -7.53
N ASP A 160 10.29 -2.30 -6.22
CA ASP A 160 10.91 -1.17 -5.49
C ASP A 160 12.32 -1.45 -4.93
N SER A 161 12.85 -2.67 -5.11
CA SER A 161 14.18 -3.00 -4.61
C SER A 161 15.28 -2.24 -5.34
N SER A 162 15.86 -1.23 -4.69
CA SER A 162 17.01 -0.47 -5.23
C SER A 162 18.24 -1.36 -5.43
N ALA A 163 18.51 -2.27 -4.48
CA ALA A 163 19.66 -3.18 -4.53
C ALA A 163 19.60 -4.15 -5.73
N PHE A 164 18.40 -4.55 -6.15
CA PHE A 164 18.22 -5.35 -7.33
C PHE A 164 18.61 -4.57 -8.59
N TRP A 165 18.11 -3.34 -8.75
CA TRP A 165 18.37 -2.53 -9.94
C TRP A 165 19.84 -2.11 -10.05
N GLN A 166 20.56 -1.91 -8.93
CA GLN A 166 22.00 -1.65 -8.91
C GLN A 166 22.82 -2.74 -9.60
N LYS A 167 22.35 -3.98 -9.59
CA LYS A 167 23.06 -5.13 -10.17
C LYS A 167 22.62 -5.43 -11.60
N VAL A 168 21.34 -5.25 -11.89
CA VAL A 168 20.73 -5.72 -13.14
C VAL A 168 20.95 -4.78 -14.33
N TRP A 169 21.03 -3.46 -14.11
CA TRP A 169 21.19 -2.48 -15.20
C TRP A 169 22.42 -2.72 -16.06
N PHE A 170 23.50 -3.25 -15.46
CA PHE A 170 24.75 -3.47 -16.17
C PHE A 170 24.68 -4.58 -17.24
N ILE A 171 23.75 -5.52 -17.10
CA ILE A 171 23.63 -6.67 -18.01
C ILE A 171 23.29 -6.22 -19.44
N PRO A 172 22.17 -5.49 -19.71
CA PRO A 172 21.91 -5.00 -21.06
C PRO A 172 22.89 -3.92 -21.47
N PHE A 173 23.38 -3.08 -20.54
CA PHE A 173 24.37 -2.04 -20.84
C PHE A 173 25.67 -2.58 -21.41
N SER A 174 26.10 -3.78 -21.02
CA SER A 174 27.29 -4.42 -21.60
C SER A 174 27.14 -4.65 -23.11
N CYS A 175 25.94 -4.99 -23.60
CA CYS A 175 25.67 -5.14 -25.03
C CYS A 175 25.76 -3.78 -25.74
N THR A 176 25.19 -2.74 -25.14
CA THR A 176 25.25 -1.36 -25.67
C THR A 176 26.69 -0.85 -25.72
N LEU A 177 27.50 -1.15 -24.70
CA LEU A 177 28.92 -0.80 -24.68
C LEU A 177 29.69 -1.46 -25.84
N ILE A 178 29.44 -2.74 -26.11
CA ILE A 178 30.04 -3.46 -27.24
C ILE A 178 29.65 -2.81 -28.57
N ILE A 179 28.36 -2.43 -28.76
CA ILE A 179 27.88 -1.76 -29.96
C ILE A 179 28.57 -0.40 -30.09
N CYS A 180 28.68 0.37 -29.01
CA CYS A 180 29.35 1.69 -29.04
C CYS A 180 30.84 1.57 -29.32
N ALA A 181 31.54 0.62 -28.72
CA ALA A 181 32.96 0.36 -29.01
C ALA A 181 33.17 -0.04 -30.48
N TYR A 182 32.26 -0.85 -31.05
CA TYR A 182 32.33 -1.21 -32.47
C TYR A 182 32.05 -0.03 -33.41
N ASN A 183 31.44 1.05 -32.94
CA ASN A 183 31.19 2.27 -33.73
C ASN A 183 32.38 3.24 -33.76
N PHE A 184 33.45 2.99 -32.97
CA PHE A 184 34.52 4.01 -32.81
C PHE A 184 35.33 4.26 -34.09
N ASP A 185 35.51 3.22 -34.93
CA ASP A 185 36.32 3.28 -36.16
C ASP A 185 35.50 2.89 -37.42
N LEU A 186 34.26 3.34 -37.50
CA LEU A 186 33.44 3.07 -38.68
C LEU A 186 33.85 3.92 -39.88
N ASN A 187 34.28 3.21 -40.93
CA ASN A 187 34.41 3.77 -42.27
C ASN A 187 33.38 3.11 -43.21
N ILE A 188 33.16 3.71 -44.38
CA ILE A 188 32.13 3.25 -45.32
C ILE A 188 32.41 1.81 -45.81
N ASP A 189 33.68 1.42 -45.95
CA ASP A 189 34.06 0.09 -46.42
C ASP A 189 33.77 -1.00 -45.41
N THR A 190 33.93 -0.70 -44.11
CA THR A 190 33.56 -1.62 -43.03
C THR A 190 32.06 -1.77 -42.88
N VAL A 191 31.33 -0.66 -42.98
CA VAL A 191 29.86 -0.66 -42.87
C VAL A 191 29.21 -1.36 -44.04
N ARG A 192 29.73 -1.24 -45.24
CA ARG A 192 29.21 -1.89 -46.45
C ARG A 192 29.28 -3.42 -46.40
N LYS A 193 30.11 -4.03 -45.52
CA LYS A 193 30.22 -5.48 -45.37
C LYS A 193 28.98 -6.04 -44.70
N PHE A 194 28.42 -7.15 -45.24
CA PHE A 194 27.21 -7.78 -44.70
C PHE A 194 27.36 -8.22 -43.23
N ARG A 195 28.56 -8.60 -42.83
CA ARG A 195 28.87 -8.90 -41.42
C ARG A 195 28.54 -7.76 -40.46
N PHE A 196 28.68 -6.50 -40.89
CA PHE A 196 28.37 -5.34 -40.05
C PHE A 196 26.90 -5.31 -39.65
N ILE A 197 25.99 -5.44 -40.64
CA ILE A 197 24.54 -5.43 -40.33
C ILE A 197 24.12 -6.65 -39.57
N LEU A 198 24.65 -7.85 -39.87
CA LEU A 198 24.37 -9.07 -39.15
C LEU A 198 24.77 -8.96 -37.67
N THR A 199 26.02 -8.49 -37.40
CA THR A 199 26.48 -8.31 -36.01
C THR A 199 25.59 -7.35 -35.24
N ARG A 200 25.18 -6.28 -35.86
CA ARG A 200 24.32 -5.26 -35.25
C ARG A 200 22.92 -5.76 -34.94
N LEU A 201 22.29 -6.41 -35.91
CA LEU A 201 20.97 -7.02 -35.71
C LEU A 201 21.01 -8.11 -34.65
N TRP A 202 22.09 -8.90 -34.62
CA TRP A 202 22.28 -9.94 -33.62
C TRP A 202 22.43 -9.36 -32.21
N LEU A 203 23.29 -8.33 -32.02
CA LEU A 203 23.47 -7.68 -30.75
C LEU A 203 22.17 -7.02 -30.25
N PHE A 204 21.42 -6.40 -31.16
CA PHE A 204 20.11 -5.81 -30.82
C PHE A 204 19.09 -6.88 -30.41
N ALA A 205 19.03 -7.99 -31.15
CA ALA A 205 18.18 -9.11 -30.81
C ALA A 205 18.55 -9.72 -29.46
N MET A 206 19.84 -9.87 -29.17
CA MET A 206 20.33 -10.31 -27.84
C MET A 206 19.95 -9.34 -26.73
N THR A 207 20.03 -8.03 -26.98
CA THR A 207 19.57 -7.03 -26.01
C THR A 207 18.08 -7.17 -25.71
N ILE A 208 17.25 -7.29 -26.76
CA ILE A 208 15.80 -7.51 -26.58
C ILE A 208 15.53 -8.82 -25.80
N LEU A 209 16.24 -9.88 -26.13
CA LEU A 209 16.11 -11.17 -25.44
C LEU A 209 16.47 -11.04 -23.94
N ILE A 210 17.56 -10.36 -23.63
CA ILE A 210 17.98 -10.08 -22.24
C ILE A 210 16.89 -9.32 -21.48
N TYR A 211 16.36 -8.25 -22.08
CA TYR A 211 15.25 -7.50 -21.47
C TYR A 211 14.02 -8.39 -21.25
N TYR A 212 13.67 -9.20 -22.25
CA TYR A 212 12.53 -10.10 -22.14
C TYR A 212 12.71 -11.09 -20.98
N VAL A 213 13.85 -11.78 -20.90
CA VAL A 213 14.15 -12.76 -19.86
C VAL A 213 14.17 -12.10 -18.47
N LEU A 214 14.80 -10.93 -18.34
CA LEU A 214 14.85 -10.22 -17.08
C LEU A 214 13.46 -9.76 -16.62
N LEU A 215 12.64 -9.24 -17.52
CA LEU A 215 11.28 -8.81 -17.21
C LEU A 215 10.37 -10.00 -16.86
N GLU A 216 10.57 -11.15 -17.49
CA GLU A 216 9.83 -12.37 -17.17
C GLU A 216 10.25 -12.96 -15.83
N ALA A 217 11.56 -12.99 -15.54
CA ALA A 217 12.08 -13.39 -14.24
C ALA A 217 11.54 -12.50 -13.10
N LEU A 218 11.44 -11.19 -13.33
CA LEU A 218 10.83 -10.27 -12.37
C LEU A 218 9.36 -10.59 -12.08
N ASN A 219 8.59 -10.91 -13.12
CA ASN A 219 7.20 -11.30 -12.97
C ASN A 219 7.07 -12.61 -12.16
N ALA A 220 7.92 -13.60 -12.45
CA ALA A 220 7.91 -14.88 -11.74
C ALA A 220 8.23 -14.71 -10.24
N VAL A 221 9.26 -13.93 -9.90
CA VAL A 221 9.62 -13.63 -8.51
C VAL A 221 8.48 -12.92 -7.77
N ARG A 222 7.82 -11.97 -8.44
CA ARG A 222 6.68 -11.24 -7.86
C ARG A 222 5.49 -12.16 -7.61
N GLN A 223 5.13 -13.00 -8.58
CA GLN A 223 4.05 -13.97 -8.42
C GLN A 223 4.34 -14.92 -7.26
N GLN A 224 5.58 -15.40 -7.14
CA GLN A 224 5.99 -16.25 -6.03
C GLN A 224 5.86 -15.55 -4.67
N ALA A 225 6.25 -14.27 -4.58
CA ALA A 225 6.10 -13.48 -3.37
C ALA A 225 4.62 -13.30 -2.98
N GLN A 226 3.75 -12.99 -3.95
CA GLN A 226 2.30 -12.87 -3.71
C GLN A 226 1.66 -14.19 -3.29
N LEU A 227 2.07 -15.32 -3.87
CA LEU A 227 1.58 -16.65 -3.47
C LEU A 227 1.99 -16.98 -2.03
N LYS A 228 3.23 -16.68 -1.64
CA LYS A 228 3.68 -16.87 -0.25
C LYS A 228 2.89 -16.02 0.74
N GLU A 229 2.62 -14.77 0.41
CA GLU A 229 1.81 -13.88 1.27
C GLU A 229 0.38 -14.40 1.43
N ARG A 230 -0.26 -14.84 0.34
CA ARG A 230 -1.60 -15.44 0.39
C ARG A 230 -1.62 -16.73 1.21
N ALA A 231 -0.62 -17.59 1.07
CA ALA A 231 -0.49 -18.81 1.87
C ALA A 231 -0.39 -18.48 3.36
N ALA A 232 0.46 -17.52 3.74
CA ALA A 232 0.59 -17.09 5.13
C ALA A 232 -0.72 -16.51 5.71
N GLN A 233 -1.48 -15.76 4.91
CA GLN A 233 -2.80 -15.25 5.31
C GLN A 233 -3.81 -16.40 5.51
N GLN A 234 -3.81 -17.39 4.64
CA GLN A 234 -4.67 -18.57 4.77
C GLN A 234 -4.32 -19.39 6.01
N ASP A 235 -3.04 -19.60 6.30
CA ASP A 235 -2.60 -20.30 7.51
C ASP A 235 -3.07 -19.58 8.78
N THR A 236 -2.98 -18.25 8.81
CA THR A 236 -3.48 -17.44 9.93
C THR A 236 -5.00 -17.60 10.11
N LEU A 237 -5.76 -17.57 9.02
CA LEU A 237 -7.21 -17.75 9.05
C LEU A 237 -7.60 -19.15 9.57
N LEU A 238 -6.90 -20.19 9.10
CA LEU A 238 -7.12 -21.56 9.55
C LEU A 238 -6.82 -21.71 11.05
N ALA A 239 -5.74 -21.10 11.54
CA ALA A 239 -5.42 -21.10 12.97
C ALA A 239 -6.51 -20.44 13.82
N MET A 240 -7.06 -19.32 13.35
CA MET A 240 -8.20 -18.66 14.03
C MET A 240 -9.44 -19.54 14.03
N GLN A 241 -9.79 -20.16 12.91
CA GLN A 241 -10.94 -21.08 12.82
C GLN A 241 -10.77 -22.28 13.76
N TYR A 242 -9.55 -22.84 13.83
CA TYR A 242 -9.26 -23.96 14.73
C TYR A 242 -9.44 -23.56 16.20
N THR A 243 -8.97 -22.37 16.58
CA THR A 243 -9.16 -21.84 17.95
C THR A 243 -10.65 -21.67 18.28
N GLN A 244 -11.43 -21.11 17.36
CA GLN A 244 -12.88 -20.96 17.53
C GLN A 244 -13.58 -22.32 17.65
N TYR A 245 -13.18 -23.31 16.85
CA TYR A 245 -13.70 -24.65 16.92
C TYR A 245 -13.42 -25.31 18.30
N GLN A 246 -12.20 -25.16 18.82
CA GLN A 246 -11.86 -25.65 20.15
C GLN A 246 -12.67 -24.99 21.25
N GLN A 247 -12.91 -23.67 21.19
CA GLN A 247 -13.74 -22.95 22.13
C GLN A 247 -15.18 -23.46 22.09
N LEU A 248 -15.75 -23.61 20.90
CA LEU A 248 -17.09 -24.14 20.71
C LEU A 248 -17.22 -25.56 21.24
N SER A 249 -16.26 -26.44 20.97
CA SER A 249 -16.23 -27.81 21.43
C SER A 249 -16.21 -27.89 22.98
N ARG A 250 -15.40 -27.02 23.61
CA ARG A 250 -15.35 -26.90 25.07
C ARG A 250 -16.69 -26.44 25.62
N HIS A 251 -17.30 -25.44 25.03
CA HIS A 251 -18.61 -24.96 25.50
C HIS A 251 -19.71 -26.00 25.34
N ILE A 252 -19.70 -26.79 24.27
CA ILE A 252 -20.63 -27.92 24.09
C ILE A 252 -20.47 -28.96 25.23
N GLU A 253 -19.24 -29.26 25.64
CA GLU A 253 -19.00 -30.22 26.72
C GLU A 253 -19.47 -29.66 28.08
N GLU A 254 -19.18 -28.38 28.37
CA GLU A 254 -19.69 -27.70 29.58
C GLU A 254 -21.22 -27.72 29.66
N VAL A 255 -21.92 -27.47 28.56
CA VAL A 255 -23.39 -27.56 28.50
C VAL A 255 -23.88 -28.99 28.69
N ARG A 256 -23.14 -29.97 28.16
CA ARG A 256 -23.45 -31.38 28.31
C ARG A 256 -23.33 -31.84 29.76
N GLU A 257 -22.26 -31.44 30.45
CA GLU A 257 -22.05 -31.70 31.87
C GLU A 257 -23.14 -31.04 32.71
N ALA A 258 -23.41 -29.75 32.52
CA ALA A 258 -24.48 -29.04 33.23
C ALA A 258 -25.86 -29.69 33.04
N ARG A 259 -26.16 -30.15 31.82
CA ARG A 259 -27.41 -30.86 31.53
C ARG A 259 -27.48 -32.25 32.24
N HIS A 260 -26.33 -32.94 32.33
CA HIS A 260 -26.24 -34.20 33.06
C HIS A 260 -26.50 -34.00 34.54
N ASP A 261 -25.88 -32.99 35.14
CA ASP A 261 -26.04 -32.65 36.56
C ASP A 261 -27.48 -32.22 36.88
N LEU A 262 -28.08 -31.39 36.03
CA LEU A 262 -29.49 -31.02 36.19
C LEU A 262 -30.41 -32.24 36.16
N ARG A 263 -30.16 -33.22 35.28
CA ARG A 263 -30.94 -34.46 35.21
C ARG A 263 -30.80 -35.29 36.49
N GLN A 264 -29.62 -35.37 37.09
CA GLN A 264 -29.40 -36.05 38.36
C GLN A 264 -30.18 -35.38 39.49
N HIS A 265 -30.17 -34.05 39.57
CA HIS A 265 -30.93 -33.28 40.55
C HIS A 265 -32.45 -33.51 40.40
N LEU A 266 -32.96 -33.51 39.16
CA LEU A 266 -34.39 -33.78 38.90
C LEU A 266 -34.80 -35.22 39.32
N ASN A 267 -33.95 -36.21 38.99
CA ASN A 267 -34.20 -37.59 39.40
C ASN A 267 -34.25 -37.75 40.96
N LEU A 268 -33.37 -37.00 41.64
CA LEU A 268 -33.35 -37.02 43.11
C LEU A 268 -34.59 -36.36 43.71
N ILE A 269 -35.03 -35.24 43.15
CA ILE A 269 -36.26 -34.55 43.51
C ILE A 269 -37.50 -35.50 43.33
N GLU A 270 -37.54 -36.15 42.15
CA GLU A 270 -38.60 -37.10 41.83
C GLU A 270 -38.66 -38.32 42.85
N HIS A 271 -37.50 -38.84 43.22
CA HIS A 271 -37.36 -39.89 44.16
C HIS A 271 -37.91 -39.50 45.59
N TYR A 272 -37.55 -38.28 46.07
CA TYR A 272 -38.08 -37.79 47.35
C TYR A 272 -39.59 -37.58 47.30
N LEU A 273 -40.13 -37.08 46.19
CA LEU A 273 -41.58 -36.92 45.98
C LEU A 273 -42.32 -38.28 46.03
N GLN A 274 -41.81 -39.27 45.28
CA GLN A 274 -42.42 -40.63 45.24
C GLN A 274 -42.33 -41.34 46.59
N SER A 275 -41.29 -41.06 47.39
CA SER A 275 -41.09 -41.67 48.72
C SER A 275 -41.84 -40.95 49.81
N GLY A 276 -42.59 -39.87 49.54
CA GLY A 276 -43.37 -39.12 50.56
C GLY A 276 -42.49 -38.33 51.54
N LYS A 277 -41.18 -38.21 51.32
CA LYS A 277 -40.21 -37.59 52.24
C LYS A 277 -40.14 -36.07 52.00
N THR A 278 -41.18 -35.36 52.32
CA THR A 278 -41.34 -33.93 52.03
C THR A 278 -40.33 -33.01 52.75
N GLU A 279 -39.98 -33.36 54.01
CA GLU A 279 -39.01 -32.59 54.79
C GLU A 279 -37.57 -32.76 54.25
N ASP A 280 -37.21 -33.97 53.86
CA ASP A 280 -35.90 -34.24 53.25
C ASP A 280 -35.76 -33.52 51.89
N LEU A 281 -36.86 -33.45 51.13
CA LEU A 281 -36.90 -32.69 49.87
C LEU A 281 -36.69 -31.18 50.08
N LYS A 282 -37.34 -30.59 51.07
CA LYS A 282 -37.17 -29.20 51.44
C LYS A 282 -35.73 -28.90 51.82
N ALA A 283 -35.12 -29.71 52.65
CA ALA A 283 -33.73 -29.56 53.07
C ALA A 283 -32.80 -29.66 51.92
N TYR A 284 -33.03 -30.59 50.96
CA TYR A 284 -32.25 -30.75 49.77
C TYR A 284 -32.34 -29.52 48.83
N ILE A 285 -33.54 -29.02 48.60
CA ILE A 285 -33.74 -27.79 47.75
C ILE A 285 -33.05 -26.58 48.37
N GLU A 286 -33.15 -26.41 49.71
CA GLU A 286 -32.49 -25.30 50.41
C GLU A 286 -30.98 -25.44 50.33
N GLN A 287 -30.40 -26.61 50.48
CA GLN A 287 -28.98 -26.87 50.32
C GLN A 287 -28.52 -26.61 48.90
N TYR A 288 -29.28 -27.05 47.87
CA TYR A 288 -28.96 -26.83 46.49
C TYR A 288 -29.04 -25.35 46.11
N ARG A 289 -30.00 -24.62 46.66
CA ARG A 289 -30.13 -23.15 46.49
C ARG A 289 -28.94 -22.39 47.05
N MET A 290 -28.31 -22.89 48.14
CA MET A 290 -27.07 -22.31 48.66
C MET A 290 -25.83 -22.57 47.79
N THR A 291 -25.84 -23.61 46.98
CA THR A 291 -24.73 -23.93 46.04
C THR A 291 -24.82 -23.16 44.74
N LEU A 292 -26.01 -22.64 44.39
CA LEU A 292 -26.15 -21.75 43.25
C LEU A 292 -25.46 -20.42 43.54
N PRO A 293 -24.73 -19.84 42.57
CA PRO A 293 -24.18 -18.51 42.76
C PRO A 293 -25.29 -17.57 43.22
N PRO A 294 -25.01 -16.70 44.19
CA PRO A 294 -26.03 -15.76 44.67
C PRO A 294 -26.53 -14.97 43.45
N ASP A 295 -27.85 -14.83 43.36
CA ASP A 295 -28.54 -14.07 42.30
C ASP A 295 -28.25 -12.57 42.52
N THR A 296 -26.96 -12.20 42.43
CA THR A 296 -26.43 -10.83 42.59
C THR A 296 -26.48 -10.07 41.27
N ALA A 297 -27.23 -10.55 40.30
CA ALA A 297 -27.49 -9.78 39.11
C ALA A 297 -28.30 -8.51 39.44
N ARG A 298 -27.66 -7.50 40.02
CA ARG A 298 -28.21 -6.14 39.96
C ARG A 298 -28.55 -5.83 38.53
N THR A 299 -29.85 -5.73 38.26
CA THR A 299 -30.30 -5.26 36.95
C THR A 299 -30.02 -3.77 36.85
N TRP A 300 -28.97 -3.41 36.11
CA TRP A 300 -28.55 -2.04 35.93
C TRP A 300 -29.33 -1.36 34.78
N CYS A 301 -29.72 -2.12 33.76
CA CYS A 301 -30.51 -1.65 32.64
C CYS A 301 -31.32 -2.79 31.98
N GLU A 302 -32.28 -2.42 31.14
CA GLU A 302 -33.15 -3.38 30.45
C GLU A 302 -32.44 -4.10 29.27
N ASN A 303 -31.40 -3.51 28.72
CA ASN A 303 -30.62 -4.15 27.66
C ASN A 303 -29.73 -5.25 28.20
N TYR A 304 -30.01 -6.48 27.81
CA TYR A 304 -29.36 -7.68 28.34
C TYR A 304 -27.86 -7.71 28.13
N ALA A 305 -27.39 -7.35 26.88
CA ALA A 305 -25.98 -7.38 26.52
C ALA A 305 -25.17 -6.35 27.33
N VAL A 306 -25.68 -5.12 27.43
CA VAL A 306 -25.07 -4.06 28.25
C VAL A 306 -25.08 -4.39 29.72
N ASN A 307 -26.22 -4.90 30.23
CA ASN A 307 -26.34 -5.28 31.62
C ASN A 307 -25.33 -6.37 32.04
N THR A 308 -25.07 -7.34 31.16
CA THR A 308 -24.08 -8.41 31.39
C THR A 308 -22.66 -7.82 31.51
N VAL A 309 -22.27 -6.94 30.62
CA VAL A 309 -20.93 -6.28 30.65
C VAL A 309 -20.77 -5.43 31.91
N ILE A 310 -21.78 -4.63 32.26
CA ILE A 310 -21.74 -3.76 33.45
C ILE A 310 -21.70 -4.58 34.72
N SER A 311 -22.48 -5.66 34.82
CA SER A 311 -22.48 -6.55 35.96
C SER A 311 -21.12 -7.17 36.21
N TYR A 312 -20.44 -7.62 35.14
CA TYR A 312 -19.09 -8.16 35.23
C TYR A 312 -18.09 -7.11 35.76
N TYR A 313 -18.03 -5.93 35.16
CA TYR A 313 -17.10 -4.91 35.63
C TYR A 313 -17.47 -4.29 36.97
N GLY A 314 -18.75 -4.23 37.30
CA GLY A 314 -19.20 -3.82 38.62
C GLY A 314 -18.73 -4.78 39.73
N GLU A 315 -18.71 -6.08 39.48
CA GLU A 315 -18.15 -7.07 40.42
C GLU A 315 -16.63 -6.94 40.54
N GLU A 316 -15.93 -6.72 39.40
CA GLU A 316 -14.48 -6.48 39.41
C GLU A 316 -14.10 -5.18 40.11
N ALA A 317 -14.88 -4.13 39.94
CA ALA A 317 -14.69 -2.85 40.64
C ALA A 317 -14.91 -3.04 42.17
N ARG A 318 -15.91 -3.80 42.57
CA ARG A 318 -16.16 -4.16 43.98
C ARG A 318 -14.98 -4.90 44.60
N LYS A 319 -14.42 -5.89 43.89
CA LYS A 319 -13.21 -6.62 44.32
C LYS A 319 -12.01 -5.73 44.48
N ALA A 320 -11.89 -4.70 43.62
CA ALA A 320 -10.84 -3.71 43.65
C ALA A 320 -11.08 -2.52 44.60
N SER A 321 -12.20 -2.56 45.36
CA SER A 321 -12.63 -1.48 46.29
C SER A 321 -12.79 -0.10 45.58
N VAL A 322 -13.24 -0.11 44.33
CA VAL A 322 -13.54 1.07 43.52
C VAL A 322 -15.02 1.42 43.69
N ASP A 323 -15.32 2.71 43.96
CA ASP A 323 -16.71 3.19 43.99
C ASP A 323 -17.31 3.16 42.57
N PHE A 324 -18.35 2.31 42.39
CA PHE A 324 -18.92 2.04 41.07
C PHE A 324 -20.37 2.51 41.00
N SER A 325 -20.62 3.60 40.28
CA SER A 325 -21.96 4.16 40.14
C SER A 325 -22.46 4.13 38.69
N VAL A 326 -23.72 3.69 38.52
CA VAL A 326 -24.32 3.44 37.20
C VAL A 326 -25.65 4.16 37.10
N ARG A 327 -25.79 4.93 35.99
CA ARG A 327 -27.05 5.57 35.59
C ARG A 327 -27.30 5.30 34.11
N ILE A 328 -28.05 4.26 33.80
CA ILE A 328 -28.26 3.79 32.41
C ILE A 328 -29.76 3.72 32.13
N GLN A 329 -30.16 4.34 31.02
CA GLN A 329 -31.52 4.30 30.49
C GLN A 329 -31.45 3.88 29.02
N LEU A 330 -31.38 2.55 28.82
CA LEU A 330 -31.33 1.95 27.49
C LEU A 330 -32.47 0.93 27.37
N PRO A 331 -33.24 0.93 26.26
CA PRO A 331 -34.30 -0.03 26.05
C PRO A 331 -33.75 -1.47 25.86
N PRO A 332 -34.60 -2.50 25.95
CA PRO A 332 -34.18 -3.88 25.77
C PRO A 332 -33.49 -4.18 24.45
N SER A 333 -33.92 -3.47 23.36
CA SER A 333 -33.30 -3.59 22.04
C SER A 333 -32.96 -2.21 21.48
N LEU A 334 -31.78 -2.09 20.88
CA LEU A 334 -31.29 -0.91 20.22
C LEU A 334 -31.05 -1.22 18.74
N PRO A 335 -31.19 -0.25 17.82
CA PRO A 335 -30.89 -0.41 16.41
C PRO A 335 -29.35 -0.38 16.15
N LEU A 336 -28.59 -0.99 17.05
CA LEU A 336 -27.14 -1.12 17.07
C LEU A 336 -26.77 -2.59 17.20
N ARG A 337 -25.64 -3.00 16.65
CA ARG A 337 -25.16 -4.38 16.80
C ARG A 337 -24.68 -4.61 18.24
N GLU A 338 -25.27 -5.60 18.91
CA GLU A 338 -24.91 -5.97 20.30
C GLU A 338 -23.38 -6.17 20.48
N PRO A 339 -22.64 -6.87 19.61
CA PRO A 339 -21.18 -7.02 19.78
C PRO A 339 -20.42 -5.70 19.76
N GLU A 340 -20.88 -4.71 19.00
CA GLU A 340 -20.25 -3.39 18.94
C GLU A 340 -20.55 -2.57 20.18
N LEU A 341 -21.78 -2.68 20.70
CA LEU A 341 -22.18 -2.07 21.95
C LEU A 341 -21.40 -2.67 23.14
N CYS A 342 -21.30 -4.00 23.22
CA CYS A 342 -20.47 -4.70 24.21
C CYS A 342 -18.99 -4.29 24.10
N SER A 343 -18.46 -4.11 22.89
CA SER A 343 -17.09 -3.68 22.68
C SER A 343 -16.84 -2.26 23.19
N ILE A 344 -17.78 -1.33 23.01
CA ILE A 344 -17.66 0.04 23.54
C ILE A 344 -17.65 0.02 25.06
N PHE A 345 -18.68 -0.56 25.68
CA PHE A 345 -18.77 -0.61 27.15
C PHE A 345 -17.60 -1.40 27.76
N GLY A 346 -17.20 -2.52 27.16
CA GLY A 346 -16.07 -3.33 27.60
C GLY A 346 -14.77 -2.53 27.60
N ASN A 347 -14.42 -1.90 26.47
CA ASN A 347 -13.19 -1.11 26.37
C ASN A 347 -13.18 0.11 27.31
N LEU A 348 -14.34 0.80 27.48
CA LEU A 348 -14.44 1.94 28.38
C LEU A 348 -14.23 1.52 29.83
N LEU A 349 -14.91 0.44 30.27
CA LEU A 349 -14.88 -0.05 31.63
C LEU A 349 -13.56 -0.74 31.98
N GLU A 350 -12.96 -1.47 31.05
CA GLU A 350 -11.63 -2.05 31.23
C GLU A 350 -10.58 -0.97 31.46
N ASN A 351 -10.56 0.07 30.60
CA ASN A 351 -9.63 1.18 30.76
C ASN A 351 -9.86 1.94 32.08
N ALA A 352 -11.12 2.17 32.46
CA ALA A 352 -11.47 2.83 33.69
C ALA A 352 -11.00 2.04 34.93
N LEU A 353 -11.23 0.73 34.93
CA LEU A 353 -10.85 -0.14 36.04
C LEU A 353 -9.33 -0.26 36.17
N ASP A 354 -8.61 -0.37 35.07
CA ASP A 354 -7.14 -0.44 35.06
C ASP A 354 -6.54 0.87 35.61
N ALA A 355 -7.04 2.02 35.17
CA ALA A 355 -6.59 3.32 35.68
C ALA A 355 -6.87 3.49 37.19
N CYS A 356 -8.02 3.00 37.66
CA CYS A 356 -8.36 3.04 39.10
C CYS A 356 -7.48 2.10 39.93
N ARG A 357 -7.08 0.94 39.40
CA ARG A 357 -6.18 -0.02 40.08
C ARG A 357 -4.77 0.55 40.32
N GLU A 358 -4.33 1.48 39.50
CA GLU A 358 -3.03 2.17 39.66
C GLU A 358 -3.06 3.28 40.70
N CYS A 359 -4.25 3.66 41.20
CA CYS A 359 -4.44 4.70 42.18
C CYS A 359 -4.45 4.13 43.60
N THR A 360 -3.35 4.29 44.35
CA THR A 360 -3.20 3.77 45.72
C THR A 360 -3.59 4.77 46.82
N ASP A 361 -3.49 6.09 46.53
CA ASP A 361 -3.59 7.15 47.55
C ASP A 361 -4.94 7.92 47.56
N SER A 362 -5.87 7.58 46.69
CA SER A 362 -7.20 8.19 46.59
C SER A 362 -8.32 7.14 46.62
N ALA A 363 -9.53 7.53 47.03
CA ALA A 363 -10.70 6.67 46.86
C ALA A 363 -11.09 6.66 45.38
N PRO A 364 -10.72 5.60 44.62
CA PRO A 364 -10.96 5.57 43.17
C PRO A 364 -12.46 5.35 42.90
N PHE A 365 -12.95 6.01 41.82
CA PHE A 365 -14.34 5.87 41.42
C PHE A 365 -14.44 5.64 39.88
N ILE A 366 -15.56 4.98 39.51
CA ILE A 366 -16.01 4.86 38.12
C ILE A 366 -17.49 5.24 38.06
N ARG A 367 -17.81 6.22 37.20
CA ARG A 367 -19.18 6.68 36.95
C ARG A 367 -19.57 6.41 35.55
N ILE A 368 -20.70 5.73 35.33
CA ILE A 368 -21.21 5.40 34.01
C ILE A 368 -22.56 6.06 33.84
N CYS A 369 -22.72 6.76 32.74
CA CYS A 369 -23.99 7.28 32.29
C CYS A 369 -24.23 6.87 30.83
N ALA A 370 -25.41 6.31 30.55
CA ALA A 370 -25.81 6.06 29.16
C ALA A 370 -27.30 6.35 28.99
N GLN A 371 -27.62 7.06 27.93
CA GLN A 371 -28.98 7.45 27.62
C GLN A 371 -29.21 7.40 26.12
N GLU A 372 -30.38 6.90 25.72
CA GLU A 372 -30.89 6.97 24.37
C GLU A 372 -31.79 8.21 24.21
N ASP A 373 -31.62 8.90 23.10
CA ASP A 373 -32.56 9.89 22.55
C ASP A 373 -33.03 9.41 21.19
N ALA A 374 -34.09 9.96 20.66
CA ALA A 374 -34.81 9.51 19.44
C ALA A 374 -33.93 9.06 18.23
N SER A 375 -32.68 9.50 18.14
CA SER A 375 -31.77 9.20 17.04
C SER A 375 -30.30 8.99 17.45
N HIS A 376 -30.03 9.04 18.77
CA HIS A 376 -28.66 8.98 19.29
C HIS A 376 -28.62 8.16 20.56
N ILE A 377 -27.49 7.51 20.81
CA ILE A 377 -27.10 7.02 22.12
C ILE A 377 -25.87 7.81 22.58
N VAL A 378 -25.89 8.27 23.82
CA VAL A 378 -24.73 8.91 24.45
C VAL A 378 -24.29 8.04 25.60
N ILE A 379 -23.01 7.71 25.64
CA ILE A 379 -22.35 6.90 26.69
C ILE A 379 -21.24 7.76 27.26
N ALA A 380 -21.22 7.94 28.56
CA ALA A 380 -20.15 8.64 29.25
C ALA A 380 -19.60 7.75 30.38
N VAL A 381 -18.29 7.68 30.49
CA VAL A 381 -17.58 6.99 31.58
C VAL A 381 -16.50 7.93 32.13
N ASP A 382 -16.63 8.27 33.39
CA ASP A 382 -15.67 9.09 34.11
C ASP A 382 -14.99 8.23 35.18
N ASN A 383 -13.69 8.30 35.29
CA ASN A 383 -12.96 7.52 36.28
C ASN A 383 -11.74 8.27 36.84
N THR A 384 -11.36 7.91 38.05
CA THR A 384 -10.10 8.35 38.66
C THR A 384 -8.92 7.83 37.83
N CYS A 385 -7.96 8.73 37.54
CA CYS A 385 -6.77 8.43 36.77
C CYS A 385 -5.58 9.20 37.39
N CYS A 386 -4.72 8.49 38.12
CA CYS A 386 -3.65 9.11 38.89
C CYS A 386 -2.44 9.52 38.04
N HIS A 387 -2.29 8.98 36.87
CA HIS A 387 -1.22 9.31 35.95
C HIS A 387 -1.79 9.88 34.65
N PRO A 388 -1.33 11.09 34.19
CA PRO A 388 -1.81 11.64 32.95
C PRO A 388 -1.46 10.68 31.77
N PRO A 389 -2.45 10.33 30.94
CA PRO A 389 -2.20 9.46 29.80
C PRO A 389 -1.29 10.16 28.77
N ILE A 390 -0.36 9.41 28.18
CA ILE A 390 0.53 9.93 27.13
C ILE A 390 -0.23 9.90 25.80
N GLU A 391 -0.38 11.08 25.20
CA GLU A 391 -1.02 11.24 23.89
C GLU A 391 0.03 11.49 22.81
N GLU A 392 0.02 10.66 21.75
CA GLU A 392 0.87 10.82 20.57
C GLU A 392 -0.02 10.86 19.31
N ASN A 393 0.04 11.97 18.58
CA ASN A 393 -0.73 12.15 17.32
C ASN A 393 -2.25 11.91 17.48
N GLY A 394 -2.87 12.37 18.57
CA GLY A 394 -4.29 12.18 18.85
C GLY A 394 -4.68 10.76 19.29
N ARG A 395 -3.71 9.92 19.68
CA ARG A 395 -3.92 8.57 20.20
C ARG A 395 -3.21 8.39 21.53
N PHE A 396 -3.86 7.66 22.43
CA PHE A 396 -3.27 7.34 23.73
C PHE A 396 -2.34 6.11 23.62
N ARG A 397 -1.21 6.20 24.31
CA ARG A 397 -0.27 5.09 24.43
C ARG A 397 -0.85 4.01 25.33
N SER A 398 -0.61 2.73 25.01
CA SER A 398 -1.04 1.61 25.85
C SER A 398 -0.21 1.56 27.15
N THR A 399 -0.87 1.31 28.27
CA THR A 399 -0.20 0.99 29.54
C THR A 399 0.16 -0.50 29.67
N LYS A 400 -0.40 -1.36 28.78
CA LYS A 400 -0.26 -2.83 28.85
C LYS A 400 0.86 -3.38 27.96
N HIS A 401 1.24 -2.68 26.89
CA HIS A 401 2.28 -3.13 25.93
C HIS A 401 2.97 -1.95 25.25
N ASP A 402 4.17 -2.16 24.72
CA ASP A 402 4.85 -1.15 23.93
C ASP A 402 4.09 -0.88 22.61
N GLY A 403 3.41 0.29 22.55
CA GLY A 403 2.68 0.72 21.37
C GLY A 403 1.45 1.59 21.68
N LEU A 404 0.70 1.91 20.62
CA LEU A 404 -0.53 2.69 20.72
C LEU A 404 -1.68 1.84 21.28
N GLY A 405 -2.50 2.42 22.19
CA GLY A 405 -3.67 1.76 22.77
C GLY A 405 -4.71 1.41 21.69
N THR A 406 -5.12 0.15 21.67
CA THR A 406 -6.11 -0.36 20.71
C THR A 406 -7.55 -0.07 21.13
N GLY A 407 -7.85 0.06 22.43
CA GLY A 407 -9.20 0.23 22.96
C GLY A 407 -9.86 1.54 22.51
N THR A 408 -9.22 2.68 22.71
CA THR A 408 -9.74 4.00 22.29
C THR A 408 -9.83 4.12 20.77
N ALA A 409 -8.90 3.50 20.03
CA ALA A 409 -8.94 3.45 18.56
C ALA A 409 -10.14 2.61 18.07
N SER A 410 -10.44 1.49 18.71
CA SER A 410 -11.61 0.64 18.43
C SER A 410 -12.91 1.42 18.66
N ILE A 411 -13.02 2.13 19.80
CA ILE A 411 -14.19 2.96 20.12
C ILE A 411 -14.40 4.04 19.06
N ARG A 412 -13.34 4.79 18.66
CA ARG A 412 -13.43 5.81 17.60
C ARG A 412 -13.89 5.21 16.27
N SER A 413 -13.33 4.07 15.88
CA SER A 413 -13.70 3.39 14.64
C SER A 413 -15.17 2.94 14.63
N ILE A 414 -15.69 2.47 15.78
CA ILE A 414 -17.11 2.13 15.90
C ILE A 414 -17.96 3.40 15.84
N ALA A 415 -17.59 4.47 16.57
CA ALA A 415 -18.32 5.73 16.57
C ALA A 415 -18.41 6.35 15.16
N GLU A 416 -17.32 6.37 14.41
CA GLU A 416 -17.29 6.84 13.01
C GLU A 416 -18.23 6.04 12.11
N ARG A 417 -18.32 4.72 12.29
CA ARG A 417 -19.21 3.84 11.52
C ARG A 417 -20.69 4.20 11.71
N TYR A 418 -21.03 4.64 12.90
CA TYR A 418 -22.36 5.13 13.24
C TYR A 418 -22.51 6.66 13.13
N GLN A 419 -21.66 7.32 12.32
CA GLN A 419 -21.69 8.78 12.11
C GLN A 419 -21.70 9.58 13.43
N GLY A 420 -21.11 9.02 14.45
CA GLY A 420 -20.99 9.55 15.80
C GLY A 420 -19.59 10.12 16.08
N VAL A 421 -19.34 10.41 17.33
CA VAL A 421 -18.09 10.98 17.81
C VAL A 421 -17.68 10.30 19.11
N ALA A 422 -16.39 10.09 19.32
CA ALA A 422 -15.81 9.67 20.59
C ALA A 422 -14.77 10.70 21.03
N ASP A 423 -14.98 11.26 22.22
CA ASP A 423 -14.12 12.25 22.86
C ASP A 423 -13.52 11.69 24.14
N PHE A 424 -12.24 12.00 24.38
CA PHE A 424 -11.50 11.54 25.52
C PHE A 424 -10.68 12.70 26.07
N ARG A 425 -10.82 13.00 27.35
CA ARG A 425 -10.13 14.10 28.04
C ARG A 425 -9.59 13.67 29.38
N TYR A 426 -8.47 14.25 29.79
CA TYR A 426 -7.90 14.12 31.10
C TYR A 426 -7.82 15.48 31.75
N GLU A 427 -8.40 15.64 32.95
CA GLU A 427 -8.39 16.90 33.69
C GLU A 427 -8.44 16.59 35.20
N ASP A 428 -7.58 17.21 35.98
CA ASP A 428 -7.54 17.19 37.45
C ASP A 428 -7.61 15.77 38.07
N GLY A 429 -6.91 14.80 37.48
CA GLY A 429 -6.89 13.43 38.02
C GLY A 429 -8.09 12.58 37.62
N ILE A 430 -8.92 13.06 36.69
CA ILE A 430 -10.11 12.34 36.18
C ILE A 430 -9.95 12.16 34.66
N PHE A 431 -10.23 10.95 34.20
CA PHE A 431 -10.34 10.65 32.79
C PHE A 431 -11.82 10.63 32.39
N TYR A 432 -12.16 11.42 31.39
CA TYR A 432 -13.51 11.58 30.84
C TYR A 432 -13.56 10.91 29.47
N ALA A 433 -14.42 9.95 29.28
CA ALA A 433 -14.68 9.32 28.00
C ALA A 433 -16.15 9.50 27.61
N SER A 434 -16.40 10.03 26.43
CA SER A 434 -17.73 10.30 25.92
C SER A 434 -17.86 9.74 24.50
N VAL A 435 -18.91 8.97 24.24
CA VAL A 435 -19.19 8.35 22.94
C VAL A 435 -20.63 8.65 22.55
N MET A 436 -20.82 9.22 21.38
CA MET A 436 -22.12 9.44 20.77
C MET A 436 -22.22 8.60 19.51
N LEU A 437 -23.28 7.84 19.36
CA LEU A 437 -23.60 7.04 18.15
C LEU A 437 -24.93 7.52 17.58
N LYS A 438 -25.03 7.65 16.27
CA LYS A 438 -26.27 7.96 15.56
C LYS A 438 -26.90 6.71 14.98
N PHE A 439 -28.22 6.65 14.99
CA PHE A 439 -28.97 5.61 14.30
C PHE A 439 -30.28 6.20 13.71
N ASP A 440 -30.74 5.63 12.60
CA ASP A 440 -32.01 6.03 12.01
C ASP A 440 -33.17 5.43 12.79
N SER A 441 -34.06 6.25 13.32
CA SER A 441 -35.25 5.84 14.10
C SER A 441 -36.29 5.04 13.29
N LYS A 442 -36.01 4.69 12.02
CA LYS A 442 -36.94 4.00 11.11
C LYS A 442 -36.87 2.46 11.11
N ILE A 443 -36.03 1.85 11.95
CA ILE A 443 -35.90 0.37 11.99
C ILE A 443 -36.46 -0.21 13.30
N SER A 444 -37.57 0.29 13.80
CA SER A 444 -38.39 -0.43 14.79
C SER A 444 -39.78 -0.63 14.21
N HIS A 445 -40.01 -1.76 13.56
CA HIS A 445 -41.26 -2.52 13.38
C HIS A 445 -41.21 -3.21 12.00
N GLY A 446 -40.52 -4.31 11.98
CA GLY A 446 -40.65 -5.34 10.96
C GLY A 446 -40.67 -6.68 11.69
N ASN A 447 -41.86 -7.06 12.12
CA ASN A 447 -42.31 -8.38 12.51
C ASN A 447 -42.37 -9.32 11.29
N PRO A 448 -42.49 -10.61 11.42
CA PRO A 448 -42.29 -11.55 12.55
C PRO A 448 -41.18 -12.56 12.27
#